data_aba60daaa2bf45f0c55ddffc0cfecaff
#
_entry.id   aba60daaa2bf45f0c55ddffc0cfecaff
#
_cell.length_a   1.000
_cell.length_b   1.000
_cell.length_c   1.000
_cell.angle_alpha   90.00
_cell.angle_beta   90.00
_cell.angle_gamma   90.00
#
_symmetry.space_group_name_H-M   'P 1'
#
loop_
_entity.id
_entity.type
_entity.pdbx_description
1 polymer ?
#
loop_
_entity_poly.entity_id
_entity_poly.type
_entity_poly.pdbx_seq_one_letter_code
_entity_poly.pdbx_strand_id
1 'polypeptide(L)'
;MYKTPSHLPENSRTSLVATLNERLADGLDLHSHIKTAHWNVRGPQFPALHPLFETFATQLANHNDAIAERAVTLGGRAYGTVRHVACSARRLSVVTG
;
A
#
# COMPACT_ATOMS: atom_id res chain seq x y z
N MET A 1 8.70 19.90 0.61
CA MET A 1 7.85 19.25 1.62
C MET A 1 7.04 20.30 2.37
N TYR A 2 5.81 20.01 2.69
CA TYR A 2 4.94 20.93 3.43
C TYR A 2 5.42 21.09 4.87
N LYS A 3 5.22 22.28 5.42
CA LYS A 3 5.46 22.51 6.85
C LYS A 3 4.43 21.75 7.68
N THR A 4 4.86 21.25 8.82
CA THR A 4 4.05 20.42 9.68
C THR A 4 4.45 20.66 11.14
N PRO A 5 3.55 20.48 12.12
CA PRO A 5 3.89 20.61 13.53
C PRO A 5 4.80 19.47 14.06
N SER A 6 5.19 18.52 13.21
CA SER A 6 6.10 17.45 13.61
C SER A 6 7.44 18.02 14.09
N HIS A 7 7.99 17.43 15.15
CA HIS A 7 9.28 17.82 15.70
C HIS A 7 10.47 17.19 14.97
N LEU A 8 10.21 16.31 13.98
CA LEU A 8 11.29 15.66 13.24
C LEU A 8 11.95 16.65 12.25
N PRO A 9 13.28 16.56 12.07
CA PRO A 9 13.97 17.35 11.05
C PRO A 9 13.42 17.07 9.66
N GLU A 10 13.49 18.06 8.77
CA GLU A 10 12.92 17.96 7.43
C GLU A 10 13.54 16.80 6.63
N ASN A 11 14.85 16.60 6.69
CA ASN A 11 15.49 15.50 5.97
C ASN A 11 15.05 14.13 6.48
N SER A 12 14.84 13.99 7.79
CA SER A 12 14.31 12.75 8.37
C SER A 12 12.86 12.53 7.91
N ARG A 13 12.05 13.57 7.87
CA ARG A 13 10.67 13.48 7.39
C ARG A 13 10.62 13.08 5.91
N THR A 14 11.48 13.68 5.09
CA THR A 14 11.57 13.35 3.66
C THR A 14 11.90 11.87 3.45
N SER A 15 12.87 11.35 4.20
CA SER A 15 13.26 9.95 4.13
C SER A 15 12.13 9.01 4.57
N LEU A 16 11.44 9.35 5.67
CA LEU A 16 10.31 8.56 6.16
C LEU A 16 9.14 8.57 5.17
N VAL A 17 8.83 9.72 4.59
CA VAL A 17 7.76 9.83 3.59
C VAL A 17 8.06 8.97 2.37
N ALA A 18 9.31 8.95 1.91
CA ALA A 18 9.72 8.10 0.80
C ALA A 18 9.51 6.62 1.13
N THR A 19 9.91 6.18 2.31
CA THR A 19 9.72 4.79 2.76
C THR A 19 8.23 4.46 2.88
N LEU A 20 7.43 5.36 3.46
CA LEU A 20 6.00 5.15 3.59
C LEU A 20 5.33 5.01 2.22
N ASN A 21 5.74 5.80 1.23
CA ASN A 21 5.18 5.70 -0.11
C ASN A 21 5.59 4.40 -0.81
N GLU A 22 6.80 3.89 -0.56
CA GLU A 22 7.20 2.57 -1.06
C GLU A 22 6.32 1.47 -0.49
N ARG A 23 6.09 1.50 0.82
CA ARG A 23 5.23 0.51 1.49
C ARG A 23 3.77 0.66 1.08
N LEU A 24 3.31 1.88 0.85
CA LEU A 24 1.96 2.12 0.35
C LEU A 24 1.78 1.50 -1.04
N ALA A 25 2.73 1.69 -1.93
CA ALA A 25 2.68 1.08 -3.26
C ALA A 25 2.63 -0.45 -3.18
N ASP A 26 3.46 -1.05 -2.33
CA ASP A 26 3.45 -2.50 -2.12
C ASP A 26 2.09 -2.97 -1.58
N GLY A 27 1.54 -2.25 -0.61
CA GLY A 27 0.25 -2.59 0.00
C GLY A 27 -0.91 -2.46 -0.98
N LEU A 28 -0.90 -1.45 -1.82
CA LEU A 28 -1.94 -1.27 -2.84
C LEU A 28 -1.85 -2.35 -3.92
N ASP A 29 -0.66 -2.71 -4.34
CA ASP A 29 -0.45 -3.79 -5.29
C ASP A 29 -0.93 -5.13 -4.71
N LEU A 30 -0.57 -5.42 -3.48
CA LEU A 30 -1.01 -6.63 -2.78
C LEU A 30 -2.54 -6.66 -2.63
N HIS A 31 -3.15 -5.53 -2.27
CA HIS A 31 -4.61 -5.42 -2.17
C HIS A 31 -5.28 -5.79 -3.48
N SER A 32 -4.75 -5.29 -4.60
CA SER A 32 -5.25 -5.62 -5.93
C SER A 32 -5.17 -7.12 -6.22
N HIS A 33 -4.05 -7.76 -5.86
CA HIS A 33 -3.89 -9.21 -6.02
C HIS A 33 -4.89 -9.99 -5.17
N ILE A 34 -5.11 -9.58 -3.92
CA ILE A 34 -6.05 -10.25 -3.02
C ILE A 34 -7.48 -10.11 -3.54
N LYS A 35 -7.87 -8.91 -4.00
CA LYS A 35 -9.21 -8.72 -4.56
C LYS A 35 -9.40 -9.55 -5.84
N THR A 36 -8.39 -9.62 -6.68
CA THR A 36 -8.44 -10.45 -7.88
C THR A 36 -8.62 -11.92 -7.53
N ALA A 37 -7.90 -12.41 -6.52
CA ALA A 37 -8.07 -13.77 -6.02
C ALA A 37 -9.47 -13.99 -5.46
N HIS A 38 -9.99 -13.03 -4.68
CA HIS A 38 -11.33 -13.08 -4.11
C HIS A 38 -12.40 -13.22 -5.20
N TRP A 39 -12.26 -12.47 -6.29
CA TRP A 39 -13.22 -12.52 -7.39
C TRP A 39 -13.14 -13.82 -8.20
N ASN A 40 -11.99 -14.46 -8.25
CA ASN A 40 -11.74 -15.56 -9.17
C ASN A 40 -11.63 -16.93 -8.49
N VAL A 41 -11.73 -17.02 -7.17
CA VAL A 41 -11.65 -18.29 -6.47
C VAL A 41 -12.81 -19.19 -6.89
N ARG A 42 -12.49 -20.46 -7.15
CA ARG A 42 -13.45 -21.47 -7.61
C ARG A 42 -13.17 -22.80 -6.94
N GLY A 43 -14.11 -23.72 -7.13
CA GLY A 43 -13.96 -25.09 -6.68
C GLY A 43 -14.51 -25.31 -5.28
N PRO A 44 -14.22 -26.49 -4.68
CA PRO A 44 -14.82 -26.91 -3.41
C PRO A 44 -14.42 -26.02 -2.24
N GLN A 45 -13.34 -25.26 -2.34
CA GLN A 45 -12.88 -24.39 -1.27
C GLN A 45 -13.42 -22.97 -1.36
N PHE A 46 -14.24 -22.67 -2.35
CA PHE A 46 -14.84 -21.33 -2.52
C PHE A 46 -15.50 -20.80 -1.24
N PRO A 47 -16.36 -21.57 -0.54
CA PRO A 47 -17.04 -21.03 0.64
C PRO A 47 -16.10 -20.61 1.77
N ALA A 48 -14.90 -21.20 1.85
CA ALA A 48 -13.89 -20.85 2.85
C ALA A 48 -13.00 -19.71 2.37
N LEU A 49 -12.54 -19.75 1.13
CA LEU A 49 -11.54 -18.83 0.61
C LEU A 49 -12.10 -17.48 0.21
N HIS A 50 -13.30 -17.45 -0.38
CA HIS A 50 -13.92 -16.21 -0.85
C HIS A 50 -14.06 -15.16 0.28
N PRO A 51 -14.70 -15.50 1.42
CA PRO A 51 -14.80 -14.55 2.54
C PRO A 51 -13.45 -14.28 3.22
N LEU A 52 -12.53 -15.26 3.24
CA LEU A 52 -11.21 -15.06 3.83
C LEU A 52 -10.42 -14.00 3.07
N PHE A 53 -10.42 -14.07 1.74
CA PHE A 53 -9.76 -13.07 0.91
C PHE A 53 -10.37 -11.67 1.11
N GLU A 54 -11.70 -11.57 1.28
CA GLU A 54 -12.34 -10.30 1.56
C GLU A 54 -11.91 -9.74 2.91
N THR A 55 -11.78 -10.58 3.93
CA THR A 55 -11.28 -10.18 5.24
C THR A 55 -9.86 -9.62 5.13
N PHE A 56 -8.98 -10.32 4.41
CA PHE A 56 -7.60 -9.85 4.20
C PHE A 56 -7.56 -8.52 3.45
N ALA A 57 -8.38 -8.36 2.42
CA ALA A 57 -8.43 -7.13 1.64
C ALA A 57 -8.87 -5.95 2.51
N THR A 58 -9.86 -6.15 3.37
CA THR A 58 -10.36 -5.11 4.30
C THR A 58 -9.28 -4.70 5.30
N GLN A 59 -8.60 -5.66 5.91
CA GLN A 59 -7.51 -5.39 6.85
C GLN A 59 -6.38 -4.62 6.17
N LEU A 60 -6.01 -5.05 4.98
CA LEU A 60 -4.93 -4.41 4.22
C LEU A 60 -5.31 -2.99 3.79
N ALA A 61 -6.56 -2.76 3.39
CA ALA A 61 -7.05 -1.42 3.06
C ALA A 61 -6.90 -0.47 4.25
N ASN A 62 -7.21 -0.93 5.46
CA ASN A 62 -7.05 -0.13 6.67
C ASN A 62 -5.57 0.20 6.94
N HIS A 63 -4.68 -0.75 6.73
CA HIS A 63 -3.24 -0.53 6.87
C HIS A 63 -2.73 0.47 5.81
N ASN A 64 -3.20 0.36 4.58
CA ASN A 64 -2.82 1.27 3.50
C ASN A 64 -3.27 2.70 3.82
N ASP A 65 -4.48 2.87 4.33
CA ASP A 65 -4.99 4.18 4.76
C ASP A 65 -4.11 4.79 5.85
N ALA A 66 -3.73 3.99 6.84
CA ALA A 66 -2.88 4.46 7.94
C ALA A 66 -1.50 4.92 7.41
N ILE A 67 -0.92 4.18 6.49
CA ILE A 67 0.37 4.54 5.88
C ILE A 67 0.25 5.84 5.09
N ALA A 68 -0.79 5.97 4.28
CA ALA A 68 -1.03 7.16 3.47
C ALA A 68 -1.24 8.40 4.35
N GLU A 69 -2.05 8.28 5.39
CA GLU A 69 -2.33 9.37 6.32
C GLU A 69 -1.08 9.78 7.08
N ARG A 70 -0.22 8.82 7.44
CA ARG A 70 1.04 9.12 8.12
C ARG A 70 1.98 9.92 7.22
N ALA A 71 2.08 9.56 5.94
CA ALA A 71 2.90 10.28 4.98
C ALA A 71 2.46 11.75 4.88
N VAL A 72 1.16 11.99 4.82
CA VAL A 72 0.59 13.35 4.76
C VAL A 72 0.83 14.09 6.08
N THR A 73 0.65 13.43 7.21
CA THR A 73 0.89 14.02 8.54
C THR A 73 2.35 14.49 8.68
N LEU A 74 3.29 13.79 8.07
CA LEU A 74 4.71 14.16 8.10
C LEU A 74 5.05 15.28 7.09
N GLY A 75 4.07 15.82 6.39
CA GLY A 75 4.25 16.93 5.48
C GLY A 75 4.53 16.52 4.03
N GLY A 76 4.40 15.25 3.72
CA GLY A 76 4.57 14.72 2.37
C GLY A 76 3.25 14.55 1.63
N ARG A 77 3.32 13.83 0.53
CA ARG A 77 2.15 13.42 -0.26
C ARG A 77 2.06 11.90 -0.27
N ALA A 78 0.85 11.38 -0.32
CA ALA A 78 0.62 9.96 -0.50
C ALA A 78 0.38 9.69 -1.99
N TYR A 79 1.08 8.72 -2.56
CA TYR A 79 1.01 8.36 -3.97
C TYR A 79 0.39 6.99 -4.13
N GLY A 80 -0.89 6.97 -4.54
CA GLY A 80 -1.65 5.73 -4.62
C GLY A 80 -2.33 5.49 -5.96
N THR A 81 -1.97 6.24 -7.01
CA THR A 81 -2.56 5.99 -8.33
C THR A 81 -2.06 4.65 -8.89
N VAL A 82 -2.91 4.01 -9.69
CA VAL A 82 -2.57 2.72 -10.31
C VAL A 82 -1.26 2.80 -11.09
N ARG A 83 -1.05 3.91 -11.80
CA ARG A 83 0.18 4.10 -12.60
C ARG A 83 1.42 4.15 -11.70
N HIS A 84 1.36 4.89 -10.59
CA HIS A 84 2.47 5.00 -9.65
C HIS A 84 2.78 3.65 -9.00
N VAL A 85 1.74 2.93 -8.57
CA VAL A 85 1.86 1.61 -7.95
C VAL A 85 2.50 0.63 -8.93
N ALA A 86 2.08 0.63 -10.18
CA ALA A 86 2.64 -0.25 -11.21
C ALA A 86 4.13 0.01 -11.45
N CYS A 87 4.54 1.27 -11.49
CA CYS A 87 5.96 1.62 -11.63
C CYS A 87 6.79 1.12 -10.44
N SER A 88 6.29 1.29 -9.23
CA SER A 88 6.98 0.86 -8.01
C SER A 88 7.11 -0.67 -7.96
N ALA A 89 6.04 -1.39 -8.26
CA ALA A 89 6.03 -2.86 -8.30
C ALA A 89 6.99 -3.40 -9.37
N ARG A 90 7.08 -2.73 -10.51
CA ARG A 90 7.98 -3.11 -11.59
C ARG A 90 9.44 -3.02 -11.14
N ARG A 91 9.81 -1.99 -10.37
CA ARG A 91 11.16 -1.85 -9.82
C ARG A 91 11.49 -2.98 -8.87
N LEU A 92 10.55 -3.36 -8.01
CA LEU A 92 10.71 -4.50 -7.11
C LEU A 92 10.91 -5.80 -7.88
N SER A 93 10.13 -6.01 -8.93
CA SER A 93 10.23 -7.20 -9.78
C SER A 93 11.62 -7.33 -10.42
N VAL A 94 12.19 -6.22 -10.86
CA VAL A 94 13.55 -6.19 -11.44
C VAL A 94 14.60 -6.56 -10.38
N VAL A 95 14.43 -6.11 -9.14
CA VAL A 95 15.37 -6.37 -8.05
C VAL A 95 15.27 -7.82 -7.53
N THR A 96 14.06 -8.35 -7.46
CA THR A 96 13.79 -9.67 -6.84
C THR A 96 13.63 -10.80 -7.84
N GLY A 97 13.38 -10.44 -9.06
CA GLY A 97 13.09 -11.43 -10.08
C GLY A 97 14.25 -11.86 -10.86
#